data_3c3980f3f346ef0cc5e3239db8350f61
#
_entry.id   3c3980f3f346ef0cc5e3239db8350f61
#
_cell.length_a   1.000
_cell.length_b   1.000
_cell.length_c   1.000
_cell.angle_alpha   90.00
_cell.angle_beta   90.00
_cell.angle_gamma   90.00
#
_symmetry.space_group_name_H-M   'P 1'
#
loop_
_entity.id
_entity.type
_entity.pdbx_description
1 polymer ?
#
loop_
_entity_poly.entity_id
_entity_poly.type
_entity_poly.pdbx_seq_one_letter_code
_entity_poly.pdbx_strand_id
1 'polypeptide(L)'
;VSEPTRFQMLVRPGNPDFLDLPWRDPLDDWASDRLVEVTRGIHRHVVRFVSYGERLYALKALPPRVARLEYRLLRALDDAVVPVVDAVGVVTKD
;
A
#
# COMPACT_ATOMS: atom_id res chain seq x y z
N VAL A 1 15.83 5.74 25.09
CA VAL A 1 14.57 6.09 24.43
C VAL A 1 14.66 5.73 22.97
N SER A 2 13.80 4.86 22.52
CA SER A 2 13.75 4.50 21.10
C SER A 2 13.04 5.62 20.33
N GLU A 3 13.61 6.01 19.20
CA GLU A 3 12.96 6.95 18.32
C GLU A 3 11.71 6.32 17.70
N PRO A 4 10.63 7.11 17.46
CA PRO A 4 9.47 6.58 16.78
C PRO A 4 9.83 6.18 15.36
N THR A 5 9.20 5.12 14.85
CA THR A 5 9.36 4.71 13.46
C THR A 5 8.93 5.84 12.54
N ARG A 6 9.82 6.25 11.65
CA ARG A 6 9.51 7.26 10.65
C ARG A 6 9.07 6.61 9.37
N PHE A 7 8.09 7.21 8.72
CA PHE A 7 7.67 6.74 7.41
C PHE A 7 7.36 7.93 6.51
N GLN A 8 7.55 7.72 5.23
CA GLN A 8 7.23 8.70 4.19
C GLN A 8 6.06 8.16 3.37
N MET A 9 5.10 9.02 3.12
CA MET A 9 3.91 8.66 2.35
C MET A 9 3.79 9.54 1.11
N LEU A 10 3.56 8.91 0.00
CA LEU A 10 3.17 9.59 -1.24
C LEU A 10 1.83 8.99 -1.66
N VAL A 11 0.76 9.80 -1.56
CA VAL A 11 -0.60 9.36 -1.90
C VAL A 11 -1.20 10.34 -2.89
N ARG A 12 -1.80 9.80 -3.94
CA ARG A 12 -2.41 10.64 -4.98
C ARG A 12 -3.67 11.33 -4.46
N PRO A 13 -3.95 12.57 -4.91
CA PRO A 13 -5.18 13.28 -4.53
C PRO A 13 -6.44 12.50 -4.89
N GLY A 14 -7.51 12.73 -4.13
CA GLY A 14 -8.79 12.07 -4.36
C GLY A 14 -8.93 10.73 -3.67
N ASN A 15 -7.91 10.30 -2.92
CA ASN A 15 -7.91 9.07 -2.14
C ASN A 15 -7.86 9.38 -0.66
N PRO A 16 -8.20 8.41 0.24
CA PRO A 16 -7.99 8.59 1.68
C PRO A 16 -6.53 8.89 1.98
N ASP A 17 -6.26 9.50 3.13
CA ASP A 17 -4.88 9.76 3.56
C ASP A 17 -4.19 8.53 4.16
N PHE A 18 -4.96 7.48 4.48
CA PHE A 18 -4.50 6.23 5.06
C PHE A 18 -3.76 6.38 6.40
N LEU A 19 -3.86 7.53 7.06
CA LEU A 19 -3.13 7.79 8.30
C LEU A 19 -3.65 7.00 9.49
N ASP A 20 -4.86 6.47 9.42
CA ASP A 20 -5.44 5.64 10.47
C ASP A 20 -4.99 4.19 10.44
N LEU A 21 -4.17 3.82 9.45
CA LEU A 21 -3.64 2.46 9.34
C LEU A 21 -2.39 2.28 10.20
N PRO A 22 -2.13 1.06 10.71
CA PRO A 22 -1.02 0.82 11.63
C PRO A 22 0.32 0.67 10.89
N TRP A 23 0.80 1.73 10.27
CA TRP A 23 2.03 1.73 9.48
C TRP A 23 3.28 1.33 10.25
N ARG A 24 3.26 1.45 11.59
CA ARG A 24 4.40 1.08 12.44
C ARG A 24 4.57 -0.44 12.54
N ASP A 25 3.51 -1.19 12.32
CA ASP A 25 3.52 -2.63 12.45
C ASP A 25 3.84 -3.29 11.12
N PRO A 26 4.48 -4.48 11.13
CA PRO A 26 4.61 -5.26 9.91
C PRO A 26 3.23 -5.54 9.30
N LEU A 27 3.14 -5.48 7.99
CA LEU A 27 1.85 -5.62 7.29
C LEU A 27 1.14 -6.94 7.64
N ASP A 28 1.89 -7.99 7.87
CA ASP A 28 1.34 -9.31 8.19
C ASP A 28 0.73 -9.35 9.60
N ASP A 29 1.15 -8.45 10.48
CA ASP A 29 0.68 -8.36 11.86
C ASP A 29 -0.40 -7.30 12.08
N TRP A 30 -0.86 -6.64 11.02
CA TRP A 30 -1.82 -5.57 11.15
C TRP A 30 -3.12 -6.04 11.81
N ALA A 31 -3.61 -5.24 12.75
CA ALA A 31 -4.94 -5.36 13.33
C ALA A 31 -5.66 -4.04 13.08
N SER A 32 -6.67 -4.05 12.23
CA SER A 32 -7.42 -2.86 11.86
C SER A 32 -8.82 -3.26 11.42
N ASP A 33 -9.81 -2.46 11.79
CA ASP A 33 -11.19 -2.69 11.35
C ASP A 33 -11.38 -2.51 9.85
N ARG A 34 -10.42 -1.89 9.18
CA ARG A 34 -10.47 -1.71 7.73
C ARG A 34 -10.02 -2.92 6.94
N LEU A 35 -9.37 -3.89 7.60
CA LEU A 35 -8.88 -5.07 6.90
C LEU A 35 -10.04 -5.92 6.36
N VAL A 36 -9.88 -6.35 5.12
CA VAL A 36 -10.82 -7.25 4.46
C VAL A 36 -10.09 -8.56 4.22
N GLU A 37 -10.62 -9.65 4.75
CA GLU A 37 -10.05 -10.97 4.53
C GLU A 37 -10.40 -11.46 3.13
N VAL A 38 -9.37 -11.86 2.39
CA VAL A 38 -9.52 -12.38 1.03
C VAL A 38 -8.85 -13.73 0.98
N THR A 39 -9.41 -14.66 0.22
CA THR A 39 -8.81 -15.97 0.03
C THR A 39 -7.41 -15.77 -0.57
N ARG A 40 -6.38 -16.22 0.18
CA ARG A 40 -5.00 -16.08 -0.25
C ARG A 40 -4.68 -17.08 -1.35
N GLY A 41 -4.15 -16.58 -2.47
CA GLY A 41 -3.44 -17.42 -3.41
C GLY A 41 -1.98 -17.60 -2.96
N ILE A 42 -1.17 -18.19 -3.81
CA ILE A 42 0.26 -18.29 -3.57
C ILE A 42 0.89 -16.95 -3.95
N HIS A 43 1.32 -16.18 -2.95
CA HIS A 43 1.94 -14.87 -3.15
C HIS A 43 3.38 -14.87 -2.68
N ARG A 44 4.26 -14.26 -3.46
CA ARG A 44 5.67 -14.03 -3.09
C ARG A 44 5.80 -13.04 -1.95
N HIS A 45 4.87 -12.10 -1.88
CA HIS A 45 4.91 -10.97 -0.95
C HIS A 45 3.63 -10.93 -0.16
N VAL A 46 3.69 -10.30 1.02
CA VAL A 46 2.51 -10.08 1.83
C VAL A 46 1.61 -9.07 1.11
N VAL A 47 0.36 -9.44 0.90
CA VAL A 47 -0.65 -8.57 0.31
C VAL A 47 -1.84 -8.55 1.26
N ARG A 48 -2.28 -7.35 1.67
CA ARG A 48 -3.45 -7.16 2.52
C ARG A 48 -4.40 -6.18 1.85
N PHE A 49 -5.67 -6.30 2.16
CA PHE A 49 -6.71 -5.45 1.58
C PHE A 49 -7.37 -4.65 2.68
N VAL A 50 -7.62 -3.37 2.41
CA VAL A 50 -8.33 -2.48 3.34
C VAL A 50 -9.49 -1.82 2.61
N SER A 51 -10.58 -1.54 3.35
CA SER A 51 -11.75 -0.88 2.80
C SER A 51 -11.90 0.54 3.34
N TYR A 52 -12.30 1.45 2.47
CA TYR A 52 -12.66 2.82 2.79
C TYR A 52 -13.97 3.14 2.08
N GLY A 53 -15.08 2.98 2.82
CA GLY A 53 -16.40 3.08 2.22
C GLY A 53 -16.62 1.95 1.22
N GLU A 54 -16.95 2.29 -0.01
CA GLU A 54 -17.17 1.30 -1.07
C GLU A 54 -15.89 0.94 -1.85
N ARG A 55 -14.76 1.57 -1.50
CA ARG A 55 -13.49 1.35 -2.20
C ARG A 55 -12.64 0.32 -1.48
N LEU A 56 -11.99 -0.51 -2.25
CA LEU A 56 -11.05 -1.53 -1.76
C LEU A 56 -9.66 -1.21 -2.27
N TYR A 57 -8.69 -1.23 -1.35
CA TYR A 57 -7.29 -0.97 -1.68
C TYR A 57 -6.44 -2.18 -1.32
N ALA A 58 -5.53 -2.52 -2.20
CA ALA A 58 -4.56 -3.59 -1.95
C ALA A 58 -3.24 -2.95 -1.51
N LEU A 59 -2.67 -3.50 -0.43
CA LEU A 59 -1.35 -3.11 0.06
C LEU A 59 -0.40 -4.29 -0.14
N LYS A 60 0.73 -4.01 -0.73
CA LYS A 60 1.74 -5.01 -1.02
C LYS A 60 3.04 -4.60 -0.35
N ALA A 61 3.61 -5.49 0.47
CA ALA A 61 4.87 -5.23 1.14
C ALA A 61 6.02 -5.62 0.22
N LEU A 62 6.88 -4.65 -0.09
CA LEU A 62 8.02 -4.82 -0.98
C LEU A 62 9.23 -4.12 -0.38
N PRO A 63 10.45 -4.55 -0.74
CA PRO A 63 11.63 -3.73 -0.42
C PRO A 63 11.49 -2.32 -0.97
N PRO A 64 11.99 -1.28 -0.27
CA PRO A 64 11.72 0.12 -0.67
C PRO A 64 12.07 0.46 -2.10
N ARG A 65 13.18 -0.05 -2.62
CA ARG A 65 13.57 0.21 -4.02
C ARG A 65 12.58 -0.38 -5.00
N VAL A 66 12.12 -1.59 -4.71
CA VAL A 66 11.16 -2.30 -5.57
C VAL A 66 9.80 -1.61 -5.53
N ALA A 67 9.37 -1.18 -4.35
CA ALA A 67 8.10 -0.49 -4.19
C ALA A 67 8.07 0.81 -5.01
N ARG A 68 9.12 1.61 -4.93
CA ARG A 68 9.22 2.86 -5.69
C ARG A 68 9.25 2.62 -7.19
N LEU A 69 10.00 1.62 -7.62
CA LEU A 69 10.10 1.27 -9.03
C LEU A 69 8.75 0.79 -9.58
N GLU A 70 8.09 -0.09 -8.84
CA GLU A 70 6.78 -0.60 -9.24
C GLU A 70 5.74 0.53 -9.32
N TYR A 71 5.75 1.45 -8.34
CA TYR A 71 4.87 2.61 -8.35
C TYR A 71 5.08 3.46 -9.60
N ARG A 72 6.34 3.79 -9.92
CA ARG A 72 6.68 4.59 -11.09
C ARG A 72 6.27 3.91 -12.39
N LEU A 73 6.49 2.60 -12.47
CA LEU A 73 6.15 1.83 -13.66
C LEU A 73 4.63 1.81 -13.88
N LEU A 74 3.86 1.54 -12.83
CA LEU A 74 2.40 1.53 -12.92
C LEU A 74 1.86 2.90 -13.30
N ARG A 75 2.45 3.97 -12.78
CA ARG A 75 2.05 5.33 -13.15
C ARG A 75 2.36 5.63 -14.61
N ALA A 76 3.52 5.23 -15.09
CA ALA A 76 3.91 5.44 -16.48
C ALA A 76 3.00 4.67 -17.45
N LEU A 77 2.65 3.44 -17.10
CA LEU A 77 1.74 2.63 -17.91
C LEU A 77 0.32 3.19 -17.93
N ASP A 78 -0.14 3.71 -16.81
CA ASP A 78 -1.46 4.35 -16.73
C ASP A 78 -1.50 5.61 -17.61
N ASP A 79 -0.45 6.44 -17.55
CA ASP A 79 -0.34 7.64 -18.38
C ASP A 79 -0.27 7.30 -19.89
N ALA A 80 0.21 6.13 -20.23
CA ALA A 80 0.24 5.63 -21.60
C ALA A 80 -1.07 4.95 -22.01
N VAL A 81 -2.09 4.99 -21.19
CA VAL A 81 -3.41 4.38 -21.40
C VAL A 81 -3.33 2.85 -21.56
N VAL A 82 -2.37 2.23 -20.88
CA VAL A 82 -2.27 0.77 -20.79
C VAL A 82 -3.11 0.30 -19.60
N PRO A 83 -3.99 -0.70 -19.77
CA PRO A 83 -4.79 -1.21 -18.66
C PRO A 83 -3.92 -1.82 -17.57
N VAL A 84 -3.84 -1.18 -16.41
CA VAL A 84 -3.07 -1.64 -15.24
C VAL A 84 -3.84 -1.31 -13.97
N VAL A 85 -3.38 -1.88 -12.86
CA VAL A 85 -3.88 -1.52 -11.53
C VAL A 85 -3.56 -0.04 -11.28
N ASP A 86 -4.52 0.71 -10.75
CA ASP A 86 -4.32 2.12 -10.42
C ASP A 86 -3.41 2.22 -9.19
N ALA A 87 -2.21 2.76 -9.37
CA ALA A 87 -1.25 2.95 -8.30
C ALA A 87 -1.61 4.21 -7.52
N VAL A 88 -2.17 4.03 -6.32
CA VAL A 88 -2.65 5.13 -5.49
C VAL A 88 -1.52 5.83 -4.74
N GLY A 89 -0.51 5.08 -4.30
CA GLY A 89 0.57 5.67 -3.56
C GLY A 89 1.64 4.68 -3.15
N VAL A 90 2.64 5.17 -2.45
CA VAL A 90 3.71 4.36 -1.88
C VAL A 90 4.06 4.88 -0.50
N VAL A 91 4.33 3.97 0.43
CA VAL A 91 4.73 4.28 1.80
C VAL A 91 6.05 3.56 2.07
N THR A 92 7.03 4.30 2.57
CA THR A 92 8.32 3.73 2.96
C THR A 92 8.59 4.01 4.43
N LYS A 93 9.17 3.04 5.12
CA LYS A 93 9.55 3.15 6.53
C LYS A 93 11.06 3.02 6.68
N ASP A 94 11.60 3.74 7.64
CA ASP A 94 12.99 3.60 8.05
C ASP A 94 13.15 2.42 9.01
#